data_d2182fa38c01d938ffdbe785bad77d0b
#
_entry.id   d2182fa38c01d938ffdbe785bad77d0b
#
_cell.length_a   1.000
_cell.length_b   1.000
_cell.length_c   1.000
_cell.angle_alpha   90.00
_cell.angle_beta   90.00
_cell.angle_gamma   90.00
#
_symmetry.space_group_name_H-M   'P 1'
#
loop_
_entity.id
_entity.type
_entity.pdbx_description
1 polymer ?
#
loop_
_entity_poly.entity_id
_entity_poly.type
_entity_poly.pdbx_seq_one_letter_code
_entity_poly.pdbx_strand_id
1 'polypeptide(L)'
;MTDIDVLAQFGRPLFGYAGGADPVKADIAQADLVDLSYLAVDAYTRDASRPAPHDLYTSTRALWRVGGRRGEPPVEVFTFSDELELRGKRTRLAHIPFSASSDVYWSWDRRTDRWLRGHGTTPHTTESGEQIGADNIVVMHVAMTWGDIHDAAGNASPEVTLTGSGRAWILRDGRTISGRWQRRKLEDVTRFVTRSGDTIQLAPGSTWVELVPTDVTPRFSSTGA
;
A
#
# COMPACT_ATOMS: atom_id res chain seq x y z
N MET A 1 -7.16 -9.68 -10.08
CA MET A 1 -6.91 -9.71 -8.60
C MET A 1 -6.02 -8.55 -8.23
N THR A 2 -6.43 -7.73 -7.28
CA THR A 2 -5.79 -6.45 -6.94
C THR A 2 -4.29 -6.53 -6.58
N ASP A 3 -3.88 -7.53 -5.80
CA ASP A 3 -2.46 -7.63 -5.38
C ASP A 3 -1.53 -7.88 -6.56
N ILE A 4 -1.92 -8.75 -7.50
CA ILE A 4 -1.15 -9.00 -8.73
C ILE A 4 -1.06 -7.72 -9.56
N ASP A 5 -2.17 -6.97 -9.69
CA ASP A 5 -2.22 -5.72 -10.43
C ASP A 5 -1.33 -4.64 -9.81
N VAL A 6 -1.23 -4.60 -8.46
CA VAL A 6 -0.28 -3.74 -7.76
C VAL A 6 1.15 -4.15 -8.06
N LEU A 7 1.43 -5.46 -8.03
CA LEU A 7 2.79 -6.01 -8.18
C LEU A 7 3.32 -5.92 -9.62
N ALA A 8 2.46 -5.95 -10.63
CA ALA A 8 2.84 -5.94 -12.04
C ALA A 8 3.76 -4.76 -12.45
N GLN A 9 3.72 -3.64 -11.71
CA GLN A 9 4.59 -2.48 -11.98
C GLN A 9 6.03 -2.63 -11.46
N PHE A 10 6.33 -3.68 -10.69
CA PHE A 10 7.67 -3.88 -10.10
C PHE A 10 8.57 -4.80 -10.94
N GLY A 11 8.13 -5.20 -12.14
CA GLY A 11 8.80 -6.23 -12.95
C GLY A 11 8.45 -7.62 -12.42
N ARG A 12 9.46 -8.48 -12.21
CA ARG A 12 9.27 -9.85 -11.72
C ARG A 12 9.67 -9.98 -10.24
N PRO A 13 8.81 -9.55 -9.29
CA PRO A 13 9.14 -9.53 -7.88
C PRO A 13 9.15 -10.93 -7.25
N LEU A 14 9.87 -11.07 -6.13
CA LEU A 14 9.74 -12.21 -5.22
C LEU A 14 8.45 -12.03 -4.40
N PHE A 15 7.54 -13.00 -4.49
CA PHE A 15 6.22 -12.92 -3.86
C PHE A 15 6.03 -14.01 -2.80
N GLY A 16 6.12 -13.61 -1.53
CA GLY A 16 5.86 -14.50 -0.39
C GLY A 16 4.42 -14.39 0.11
N TYR A 17 3.73 -15.52 0.30
CA TYR A 17 2.37 -15.56 0.83
C TYR A 17 2.08 -16.89 1.55
N ALA A 18 1.09 -16.87 2.45
CA ALA A 18 0.75 -18.03 3.27
C ALA A 18 -0.23 -18.99 2.59
N GLY A 19 -1.13 -18.47 1.77
CA GLY A 19 -2.18 -19.24 1.08
C GLY A 19 -3.17 -18.29 0.40
N GLY A 20 -4.19 -18.89 -0.20
CA GLY A 20 -5.27 -18.18 -0.88
C GLY A 20 -6.33 -19.16 -1.39
N ALA A 21 -7.48 -18.62 -1.79
CA ALA A 21 -8.51 -19.39 -2.49
C ALA A 21 -7.97 -19.94 -3.83
N ASP A 22 -8.50 -21.04 -4.31
CA ASP A 22 -7.99 -21.68 -5.54
C ASP A 22 -7.97 -20.76 -6.76
N PRO A 23 -8.99 -19.93 -7.04
CA PRO A 23 -8.90 -18.94 -8.13
C PRO A 23 -7.74 -17.97 -7.97
N VAL A 24 -7.51 -17.47 -6.74
CA VAL A 24 -6.38 -16.56 -6.44
C VAL A 24 -5.03 -17.21 -6.69
N LYS A 25 -4.86 -18.47 -6.27
CA LYS A 25 -3.64 -19.25 -6.55
C LYS A 25 -3.42 -19.48 -8.04
N ALA A 26 -4.51 -19.71 -8.80
CA ALA A 26 -4.44 -19.86 -10.25
C ALA A 26 -3.97 -18.56 -10.94
N ASP A 27 -4.47 -17.41 -10.48
CA ASP A 27 -4.03 -16.09 -10.98
C ASP A 27 -2.56 -15.82 -10.65
N ILE A 28 -2.12 -16.15 -9.42
CA ILE A 28 -0.71 -16.02 -8.99
C ILE A 28 0.20 -16.87 -9.89
N ALA A 29 -0.22 -18.10 -10.21
CA ALA A 29 0.56 -19.02 -11.05
C ALA A 29 0.73 -18.53 -12.49
N GLN A 30 -0.14 -17.65 -12.98
CA GLN A 30 -0.08 -17.03 -14.31
C GLN A 30 0.61 -15.67 -14.32
N ALA A 31 0.81 -15.04 -13.15
CA ALA A 31 1.41 -13.73 -13.03
C ALA A 31 2.94 -13.78 -13.22
N ASP A 32 3.52 -12.69 -13.74
CA ASP A 32 4.98 -12.56 -13.86
C ASP A 32 5.61 -12.19 -12.51
N LEU A 33 5.74 -13.21 -11.65
CA LEU A 33 6.34 -13.11 -10.33
C LEU A 33 7.04 -14.41 -9.96
N VAL A 34 7.87 -14.38 -8.94
CA VAL A 34 8.50 -15.58 -8.38
C VAL A 34 7.70 -16.03 -7.17
N ASP A 35 6.99 -17.15 -7.31
CA ASP A 35 6.23 -17.76 -6.21
C ASP A 35 7.19 -18.25 -5.11
N LEU A 36 7.05 -17.65 -3.94
CA LEU A 36 7.70 -18.02 -2.68
C LEU A 36 6.66 -18.32 -1.60
N SER A 37 5.56 -18.99 -1.97
CA SER A 37 4.53 -19.38 -1.03
C SER A 37 5.06 -20.29 0.07
N TYR A 38 4.31 -20.35 1.18
CA TYR A 38 4.60 -21.27 2.29
C TYR A 38 4.74 -22.73 1.85
N LEU A 39 3.99 -23.17 0.84
CA LEU A 39 4.06 -24.53 0.33
C LEU A 39 5.17 -24.75 -0.70
N ALA A 40 5.68 -23.68 -1.32
CA ALA A 40 6.68 -23.77 -2.39
C ALA A 40 8.12 -23.70 -1.88
N VAL A 41 8.36 -23.10 -0.70
CA VAL A 41 9.73 -22.86 -0.21
C VAL A 41 9.87 -23.09 1.30
N ASP A 42 11.06 -23.50 1.70
CA ASP A 42 11.46 -23.64 3.11
C ASP A 42 12.03 -22.31 3.64
N ALA A 43 11.13 -21.35 3.87
CA ALA A 43 11.47 -20.03 4.37
C ALA A 43 10.50 -19.53 5.46
N TYR A 44 9.63 -20.39 5.93
CA TYR A 44 8.59 -20.06 6.90
C TYR A 44 8.73 -20.88 8.17
N THR A 45 8.29 -20.31 9.28
CA THR A 45 8.26 -20.97 10.58
C THR A 45 6.89 -20.81 11.21
N ARG A 46 6.47 -21.80 12.03
CA ARG A 46 5.25 -21.70 12.82
C ARG A 46 5.59 -21.44 14.29
N ASP A 47 4.90 -20.49 14.88
CA ASP A 47 4.97 -20.19 16.31
C ASP A 47 3.87 -20.97 17.04
N ALA A 48 4.27 -22.04 17.74
CA ALA A 48 3.34 -22.91 18.46
C ALA A 48 2.60 -22.20 19.63
N SER A 49 3.02 -21.00 20.00
CA SER A 49 2.35 -20.21 21.05
C SER A 49 1.11 -19.45 20.51
N ARG A 50 0.89 -19.45 19.20
CA ARG A 50 -0.19 -18.73 18.53
C ARG A 50 -1.18 -19.70 17.83
N PRO A 51 -2.47 -19.34 17.78
CA PRO A 51 -3.44 -20.15 17.04
C PRO A 51 -3.29 -19.93 15.52
N ALA A 52 -3.46 -21.00 14.74
CA ALA A 52 -3.58 -20.89 13.29
C ALA A 52 -4.82 -20.05 12.90
N PRO A 53 -4.77 -19.27 11.82
CA PRO A 53 -3.69 -19.13 10.83
C PRO A 53 -2.63 -18.06 11.17
N HIS A 54 -2.66 -17.46 12.34
CA HIS A 54 -1.82 -16.33 12.75
C HIS A 54 -0.47 -16.78 13.37
N ASP A 55 -0.10 -18.03 13.20
CA ASP A 55 1.10 -18.66 13.71
C ASP A 55 2.24 -18.76 12.68
N LEU A 56 2.01 -18.34 11.42
CA LEU A 56 2.97 -18.50 10.33
C LEU A 56 3.77 -17.21 10.11
N TYR A 57 5.10 -17.36 10.17
CA TYR A 57 6.04 -16.25 10.04
C TYR A 57 7.11 -16.52 8.99
N THR A 58 7.60 -15.44 8.38
CA THR A 58 8.79 -15.42 7.55
C THR A 58 9.53 -14.08 7.72
N SER A 59 10.66 -13.92 7.08
CA SER A 59 11.35 -12.64 6.99
C SER A 59 11.76 -12.36 5.54
N THR A 60 11.87 -11.08 5.18
CA THR A 60 12.38 -10.66 3.88
C THR A 60 13.75 -11.28 3.59
N ARG A 61 14.61 -11.40 4.61
CA ARG A 61 15.92 -12.06 4.49
C ARG A 61 15.82 -13.54 4.13
N ALA A 62 14.86 -14.27 4.73
CA ALA A 62 14.63 -15.68 4.43
C ALA A 62 14.12 -15.84 3.01
N LEU A 63 13.15 -15.01 2.60
CA LEU A 63 12.60 -15.01 1.24
C LEU A 63 13.67 -14.66 0.20
N TRP A 64 14.51 -13.67 0.44
CA TRP A 64 15.62 -13.33 -0.47
C TRP A 64 16.62 -14.46 -0.59
N ARG A 65 16.92 -15.19 0.49
CA ARG A 65 17.85 -16.32 0.44
C ARG A 65 17.33 -17.44 -0.47
N VAL A 66 16.05 -17.80 -0.36
CA VAL A 66 15.45 -18.86 -1.19
C VAL A 66 15.06 -18.37 -2.58
N GLY A 67 14.68 -17.10 -2.71
CA GLY A 67 14.39 -16.45 -3.98
C GLY A 67 15.63 -16.31 -4.87
N GLY A 68 16.74 -15.95 -4.24
CA GLY A 68 18.01 -15.77 -4.94
C GLY A 68 17.90 -14.78 -6.10
N ARG A 69 18.38 -15.19 -7.28
CA ARG A 69 18.35 -14.39 -8.51
C ARG A 69 17.16 -14.72 -9.43
N ARG A 70 16.12 -15.40 -8.92
CA ARG A 70 14.96 -15.75 -9.74
C ARG A 70 14.05 -14.55 -10.03
N GLY A 71 14.06 -13.54 -9.16
CA GLY A 71 13.37 -12.26 -9.37
C GLY A 71 14.30 -11.23 -10.02
N GLU A 72 13.71 -10.13 -10.44
CA GLU A 72 14.42 -8.97 -10.95
C GLU A 72 14.48 -7.88 -9.86
N PRO A 73 15.51 -6.99 -9.90
CA PRO A 73 15.49 -5.80 -9.06
C PRO A 73 14.20 -5.00 -9.35
N PRO A 74 13.52 -4.48 -8.32
CA PRO A 74 12.31 -3.71 -8.54
C PRO A 74 12.59 -2.45 -9.34
N VAL A 75 11.69 -2.12 -10.24
CA VAL A 75 11.68 -0.83 -10.94
C VAL A 75 11.38 0.27 -9.93
N GLU A 76 12.00 1.46 -10.09
CA GLU A 76 11.65 2.62 -9.29
C GLU A 76 10.23 3.06 -9.58
N VAL A 77 9.31 2.83 -8.64
CA VAL A 77 7.89 3.19 -8.76
C VAL A 77 7.59 4.60 -8.25
N PHE A 78 8.51 5.21 -7.51
CA PHE A 78 8.37 6.57 -6.99
C PHE A 78 9.60 7.41 -7.34
N THR A 79 9.37 8.70 -7.59
CA THR A 79 10.44 9.67 -7.73
C THR A 79 10.65 10.39 -6.41
N PHE A 80 11.82 10.23 -5.82
CA PHE A 80 12.20 10.89 -4.56
C PHE A 80 13.10 12.08 -4.82
N SER A 81 13.08 13.08 -3.91
CA SER A 81 14.02 14.19 -3.91
C SER A 81 14.25 14.69 -2.48
N ASP A 82 15.51 14.98 -2.16
CA ASP A 82 15.90 15.67 -0.92
C ASP A 82 15.63 17.17 -1.00
N GLU A 83 15.65 17.74 -2.22
CA GLU A 83 15.39 19.16 -2.48
C GLU A 83 13.94 19.37 -2.88
N LEU A 84 13.03 19.24 -1.90
CA LEU A 84 11.61 19.42 -2.15
C LEU A 84 11.18 20.87 -1.85
N GLU A 85 10.61 21.52 -2.85
CA GLU A 85 9.83 22.73 -2.56
C GLU A 85 8.64 22.39 -1.66
N LEU A 86 8.41 23.19 -0.62
CA LEU A 86 7.27 23.05 0.29
C LEU A 86 5.96 23.44 -0.41
N ARG A 87 5.53 22.59 -1.35
CA ARG A 87 4.27 22.75 -2.10
C ARG A 87 3.09 22.17 -1.33
N GLY A 88 1.91 22.62 -1.66
CA GLY A 88 0.67 22.10 -1.10
C GLY A 88 0.15 22.83 0.13
N LYS A 89 -1.01 22.41 0.61
CA LYS A 89 -1.68 23.00 1.79
C LYS A 89 -1.12 22.39 3.07
N ARG A 90 -0.90 23.19 4.10
CA ARG A 90 -0.57 22.67 5.44
C ARG A 90 -1.67 21.73 5.89
N THR A 91 -1.27 20.55 6.35
CA THR A 91 -2.16 19.50 6.79
C THR A 91 -1.57 18.85 8.03
N ARG A 92 -2.42 18.64 9.05
CA ARG A 92 -2.03 17.94 10.28
C ARG A 92 -2.75 16.63 10.46
N LEU A 93 -3.89 16.50 9.81
CA LEU A 93 -4.73 15.32 9.91
C LEU A 93 -5.31 15.01 8.53
N ALA A 94 -5.18 13.76 8.11
CA ALA A 94 -5.94 13.17 7.01
C ALA A 94 -6.87 12.11 7.59
N HIS A 95 -8.15 12.16 7.23
CA HIS A 95 -9.17 11.22 7.62
C HIS A 95 -9.72 10.51 6.39
N ILE A 96 -9.69 9.19 6.38
CA ILE A 96 -10.14 8.33 5.29
C ILE A 96 -11.15 7.34 5.85
N PRO A 97 -12.46 7.66 5.80
CA PRO A 97 -13.51 6.82 6.36
C PRO A 97 -13.90 5.73 5.36
N PHE A 98 -13.13 4.64 5.26
CA PHE A 98 -13.41 3.53 4.35
C PHE A 98 -14.76 2.86 4.65
N SER A 99 -15.06 2.61 5.94
CA SER A 99 -16.30 2.02 6.42
C SER A 99 -16.46 2.28 7.92
N ALA A 100 -17.57 1.86 8.51
CA ALA A 100 -17.79 1.95 9.96
C ALA A 100 -16.75 1.15 10.79
N SER A 101 -16.19 0.09 10.20
CA SER A 101 -15.15 -0.76 10.83
C SER A 101 -13.73 -0.41 10.34
N SER A 102 -13.58 0.46 9.37
CA SER A 102 -12.29 0.87 8.80
C SER A 102 -12.22 2.39 8.69
N ASP A 103 -11.95 3.04 9.82
CA ASP A 103 -11.90 4.49 9.96
C ASP A 103 -10.45 4.93 10.17
N VAL A 104 -9.76 5.27 9.08
CA VAL A 104 -8.31 5.50 9.04
C VAL A 104 -7.97 6.97 9.22
N TYR A 105 -7.00 7.23 10.09
CA TYR A 105 -6.42 8.55 10.31
C TYR A 105 -4.90 8.53 10.11
N TRP A 106 -4.39 9.61 9.53
CA TRP A 106 -2.97 9.93 9.46
C TRP A 106 -2.74 11.30 10.09
N SER A 107 -1.98 11.34 11.18
CA SER A 107 -1.63 12.57 11.90
C SER A 107 -0.15 12.92 11.71
N TRP A 108 0.14 14.19 11.40
CA TRP A 108 1.52 14.68 11.26
C TRP A 108 2.16 14.90 12.62
N ASP A 109 3.18 14.13 12.93
CA ASP A 109 4.02 14.34 14.12
C ASP A 109 5.24 15.20 13.76
N ARG A 110 5.29 16.41 14.32
CA ARG A 110 6.41 17.35 14.10
C ARG A 110 7.70 16.95 14.80
N ARG A 111 7.62 16.06 15.77
CA ARG A 111 8.79 15.63 16.53
C ARG A 111 9.62 14.62 15.74
N THR A 112 8.96 13.79 14.95
CA THR A 112 9.58 12.74 14.13
C THR A 112 9.57 13.05 12.66
N ASP A 113 8.91 14.15 12.23
CA ASP A 113 8.65 14.52 10.85
C ASP A 113 8.05 13.37 10.03
N ARG A 114 7.07 12.66 10.64
CA ARG A 114 6.38 11.52 10.02
C ARG A 114 4.87 11.60 10.19
N TRP A 115 4.18 10.96 9.28
CA TRP A 115 2.75 10.68 9.39
C TRP A 115 2.55 9.42 10.22
N LEU A 116 1.74 9.50 11.27
CA LEU A 116 1.42 8.39 12.17
C LEU A 116 0.01 7.90 11.92
N ARG A 117 -0.14 6.57 11.76
CA ARG A 117 -1.41 5.92 11.44
C ARG A 117 -2.23 5.62 12.68
N GLY A 118 -3.53 5.85 12.59
CA GLY A 118 -4.52 5.45 13.59
C GLY A 118 -5.78 4.86 12.97
N HIS A 119 -6.56 4.19 13.79
CA HIS A 119 -7.86 3.61 13.47
C HIS A 119 -8.88 4.14 14.46
N GLY A 120 -9.82 4.97 14.02
CA GLY A 120 -10.67 5.74 14.94
C GLY A 120 -9.80 6.54 15.92
N THR A 121 -9.95 6.30 17.21
CA THR A 121 -9.14 6.92 18.28
C THR A 121 -7.91 6.09 18.68
N THR A 122 -7.70 4.92 18.09
CA THR A 122 -6.65 3.97 18.50
C THR A 122 -5.43 4.08 17.59
N PRO A 123 -4.21 4.26 18.12
CA PRO A 123 -3.00 4.16 17.34
C PRO A 123 -2.87 2.78 16.66
N HIS A 124 -2.47 2.76 15.40
CA HIS A 124 -2.14 1.52 14.70
C HIS A 124 -0.68 1.16 15.03
N THR A 125 -0.46 0.10 15.79
CA THR A 125 0.85 -0.28 16.29
C THR A 125 1.32 -1.63 15.74
N THR A 126 2.63 -1.80 15.70
CA THR A 126 3.28 -3.10 15.52
C THR A 126 3.11 -3.97 16.78
N GLU A 127 3.51 -5.24 16.71
CA GLU A 127 3.56 -6.12 17.89
C GLU A 127 4.50 -5.60 18.99
N SER A 128 5.55 -4.86 18.64
CA SER A 128 6.45 -4.22 19.61
C SER A 128 5.86 -2.98 20.27
N GLY A 129 4.65 -2.56 19.89
CA GLY A 129 3.98 -1.37 20.42
C GLY A 129 4.39 -0.06 19.72
N GLU A 130 5.28 -0.09 18.74
CA GLU A 130 5.64 1.08 17.94
C GLU A 130 4.48 1.46 17.01
N GLN A 131 4.10 2.75 17.02
CA GLN A 131 3.05 3.23 16.11
C GLN A 131 3.54 3.25 14.67
N ILE A 132 2.75 2.69 13.76
CA ILE A 132 3.04 2.69 12.33
C ILE A 132 3.07 4.13 11.81
N GLY A 133 4.16 4.46 11.11
CA GLY A 133 4.34 5.77 10.51
C GLY A 133 5.03 5.66 9.15
N ALA A 134 4.83 6.71 8.34
CA ALA A 134 5.49 6.85 7.04
C ALA A 134 5.86 8.30 6.76
N ASP A 135 6.87 8.49 5.90
CA ASP A 135 7.34 9.80 5.47
C ASP A 135 6.38 10.40 4.44
N ASN A 136 5.79 9.55 3.61
CA ASN A 136 4.81 9.92 2.60
C ASN A 136 3.54 9.07 2.71
N ILE A 137 2.39 9.71 2.49
CA ILE A 137 1.12 9.01 2.29
C ILE A 137 0.59 9.38 0.91
N VAL A 138 0.35 8.38 0.09
CA VAL A 138 -0.30 8.53 -1.21
C VAL A 138 -1.75 8.05 -1.08
N VAL A 139 -2.69 8.94 -1.26
CA VAL A 139 -4.13 8.63 -1.26
C VAL A 139 -4.59 8.61 -2.71
N MET A 140 -4.93 7.44 -3.23
CA MET A 140 -5.38 7.25 -4.62
C MET A 140 -6.88 6.98 -4.65
N HIS A 141 -7.65 7.82 -5.33
CA HIS A 141 -9.04 7.49 -5.68
C HIS A 141 -9.04 6.49 -6.84
N VAL A 142 -9.62 5.31 -6.58
CA VAL A 142 -9.69 4.19 -7.54
C VAL A 142 -11.15 3.72 -7.68
N ALA A 143 -11.51 3.30 -8.88
CA ALA A 143 -12.77 2.58 -9.05
C ALA A 143 -12.65 1.22 -8.36
N MET A 144 -13.68 0.84 -7.60
CA MET A 144 -13.74 -0.43 -6.87
C MET A 144 -15.03 -1.14 -7.24
N THR A 145 -14.93 -2.45 -7.42
CA THR A 145 -16.05 -3.38 -7.57
C THR A 145 -15.92 -4.52 -6.57
N TRP A 146 -16.99 -5.25 -6.35
CA TRP A 146 -16.96 -6.45 -5.53
C TRP A 146 -16.88 -7.66 -6.44
N GLY A 147 -15.83 -8.45 -6.28
CA GLY A 147 -15.60 -9.66 -7.09
C GLY A 147 -16.40 -10.87 -6.59
N ASP A 148 -16.34 -11.95 -7.39
CA ASP A 148 -17.01 -13.22 -7.06
C ASP A 148 -16.22 -14.07 -6.05
N ILE A 149 -15.00 -13.66 -5.69
CA ILE A 149 -14.18 -14.35 -4.69
C ILE A 149 -14.59 -13.86 -3.30
N HIS A 150 -14.88 -14.80 -2.41
CA HIS A 150 -15.29 -14.52 -1.03
C HIS A 150 -14.24 -15.01 -0.04
N ASP A 151 -14.12 -14.31 1.07
CA ASP A 151 -13.31 -14.75 2.21
C ASP A 151 -14.00 -15.88 2.99
N ALA A 152 -13.34 -16.42 4.02
CA ALA A 152 -13.89 -17.48 4.84
C ALA A 152 -15.15 -17.07 5.64
N ALA A 153 -15.41 -15.79 5.81
CA ALA A 153 -16.59 -15.22 6.44
C ALA A 153 -17.72 -14.92 5.44
N GLY A 154 -17.50 -15.17 4.14
CA GLY A 154 -18.47 -14.94 3.08
C GLY A 154 -18.51 -13.50 2.55
N ASN A 155 -17.55 -12.64 2.91
CA ASN A 155 -17.48 -11.31 2.36
C ASN A 155 -16.82 -11.33 0.97
N ALA A 156 -17.42 -10.64 -0.01
CA ALA A 156 -16.83 -10.49 -1.33
C ALA A 156 -15.50 -9.72 -1.26
N SER A 157 -14.52 -10.15 -2.06
CA SER A 157 -13.23 -9.46 -2.14
C SER A 157 -13.35 -8.19 -2.96
N PRO A 158 -12.82 -7.06 -2.48
CA PRO A 158 -12.78 -5.83 -3.27
C PRO A 158 -11.77 -5.96 -4.41
N GLU A 159 -12.17 -5.54 -5.59
CA GLU A 159 -11.31 -5.43 -6.76
C GLU A 159 -11.20 -3.97 -7.17
N VAL A 160 -9.98 -3.47 -7.33
CA VAL A 160 -9.73 -2.08 -7.70
C VAL A 160 -9.15 -1.98 -9.11
N THR A 161 -9.56 -0.95 -9.84
CA THR A 161 -9.00 -0.65 -11.15
C THR A 161 -7.76 0.22 -10.98
N LEU A 162 -6.59 -0.31 -11.34
CA LEU A 162 -5.30 0.36 -11.20
C LEU A 162 -4.73 0.86 -12.54
N THR A 163 -5.49 0.79 -13.63
CA THR A 163 -5.17 1.39 -14.93
C THR A 163 -6.06 2.59 -15.21
N GLY A 164 -5.59 3.52 -16.04
CA GLY A 164 -6.27 4.77 -16.33
C GLY A 164 -5.73 5.94 -15.53
N SER A 165 -6.59 6.73 -14.93
CA SER A 165 -6.21 7.88 -14.11
C SER A 165 -7.30 8.26 -13.12
N GLY A 166 -6.90 8.84 -11.99
CA GLY A 166 -7.82 9.31 -10.96
C GLY A 166 -7.24 10.44 -10.14
N ARG A 167 -8.00 10.93 -9.17
CA ARG A 167 -7.49 11.90 -8.20
C ARG A 167 -6.45 11.24 -7.30
N ALA A 168 -5.45 12.02 -6.92
CA ALA A 168 -4.50 11.61 -5.89
C ALA A 168 -4.19 12.79 -4.97
N TRP A 169 -3.89 12.48 -3.72
CA TRP A 169 -3.35 13.42 -2.75
C TRP A 169 -2.08 12.81 -2.17
N ILE A 170 -1.02 13.58 -2.20
CA ILE A 170 0.27 13.18 -1.67
C ILE A 170 0.53 14.00 -0.41
N LEU A 171 0.65 13.31 0.72
CA LEU A 171 0.95 13.90 2.00
C LEU A 171 2.43 13.67 2.31
N ARG A 172 3.16 14.75 2.52
CA ARG A 172 4.55 14.78 2.96
C ARG A 172 4.86 16.09 3.66
N ASP A 173 5.84 16.13 4.51
CA ASP A 173 6.31 17.35 5.21
C ASP A 173 5.17 18.16 5.89
N GLY A 174 4.19 17.46 6.46
CA GLY A 174 3.01 18.09 7.07
C GLY A 174 2.13 18.88 6.10
N ARG A 175 2.13 18.47 4.82
CA ARG A 175 1.36 19.11 3.75
C ARG A 175 0.65 18.08 2.87
N THR A 176 -0.40 18.54 2.19
CA THR A 176 -1.12 17.77 1.17
C THR A 176 -0.97 18.46 -0.19
N ILE A 177 -0.47 17.74 -1.17
CA ILE A 177 -0.39 18.13 -2.56
C ILE A 177 -1.50 17.43 -3.32
N SER A 178 -2.39 18.16 -3.95
CA SER A 178 -3.45 17.61 -4.80
C SER A 178 -2.93 17.40 -6.21
N GLY A 179 -3.20 16.22 -6.76
CA GLY A 179 -2.78 15.83 -8.09
C GLY A 179 -3.64 14.72 -8.69
N ARG A 180 -3.05 14.00 -9.60
CA ARG A 180 -3.66 12.83 -10.26
C ARG A 180 -2.65 11.70 -10.30
N TRP A 181 -3.15 10.47 -10.20
CA TRP A 181 -2.41 9.29 -10.60
C TRP A 181 -2.74 8.92 -12.06
N GLN A 182 -1.78 8.28 -12.73
CA GLN A 182 -1.89 7.83 -14.12
C GLN A 182 -1.12 6.53 -14.29
N ARG A 183 -1.76 5.52 -14.91
CA ARG A 183 -1.14 4.23 -15.28
C ARG A 183 -1.87 3.69 -16.48
N ARG A 184 -1.20 3.54 -17.63
CA ARG A 184 -1.88 3.17 -18.88
C ARG A 184 -2.18 1.68 -18.96
N LYS A 185 -1.27 0.85 -18.48
CA LYS A 185 -1.39 -0.62 -18.41
C LYS A 185 -0.73 -1.14 -17.13
N LEU A 186 -0.98 -2.40 -16.77
CA LEU A 186 -0.58 -2.96 -15.47
C LEU A 186 0.93 -2.99 -15.25
N GLU A 187 1.72 -3.14 -16.30
CA GLU A 187 3.19 -3.16 -16.24
C GLU A 187 3.81 -1.76 -16.18
N ASP A 188 3.02 -0.72 -16.49
CA ASP A 188 3.51 0.66 -16.39
C ASP A 188 3.62 1.07 -14.91
N VAL A 189 4.62 1.85 -14.58
CA VAL A 189 4.73 2.49 -13.26
C VAL A 189 3.65 3.54 -13.08
N THR A 190 2.98 3.53 -11.93
CA THR A 190 2.02 4.55 -11.55
C THR A 190 2.71 5.90 -11.37
N ARG A 191 2.29 6.92 -12.11
CA ARG A 191 2.82 8.27 -12.05
C ARG A 191 1.88 9.17 -11.26
N PHE A 192 2.45 10.04 -10.42
CA PHE A 192 1.73 11.08 -9.71
C PHE A 192 2.10 12.43 -10.28
N VAL A 193 1.11 13.17 -10.76
CA VAL A 193 1.33 14.45 -11.45
C VAL A 193 0.47 15.56 -10.89
N THR A 194 0.97 16.79 -10.93
CA THR A 194 0.21 18.01 -10.62
C THR A 194 -0.86 18.25 -11.69
N ARG A 195 -1.68 19.28 -11.50
CA ARG A 195 -2.65 19.72 -12.53
C ARG A 195 -1.96 20.22 -13.81
N SER A 196 -0.73 20.75 -13.71
CA SER A 196 0.09 21.18 -14.85
C SER A 196 0.78 20.01 -15.56
N GLY A 197 0.77 18.80 -14.99
CA GLY A 197 1.42 17.62 -15.56
C GLY A 197 2.82 17.33 -15.01
N ASP A 198 3.33 18.17 -14.10
CA ASP A 198 4.64 17.97 -13.47
C ASP A 198 4.60 16.79 -12.51
N THR A 199 5.66 15.99 -12.46
CA THR A 199 5.79 14.87 -11.52
C THR A 199 5.79 15.40 -10.08
N ILE A 200 4.96 14.78 -9.22
CA ILE A 200 4.99 15.03 -7.79
C ILE A 200 6.04 14.11 -7.18
N GLN A 201 7.12 14.70 -6.68
CA GLN A 201 8.19 13.98 -6.01
C GLN A 201 7.82 13.71 -4.54
N LEU A 202 8.29 12.60 -4.02
CA LEU A 202 8.14 12.17 -2.63
C LEU A 202 9.39 12.54 -1.81
N ALA A 203 9.24 12.69 -0.52
CA ALA A 203 10.37 12.79 0.41
C ALA A 203 11.08 11.41 0.48
N PRO A 204 12.42 11.36 0.63
CA PRO A 204 13.10 10.12 0.91
C PRO A 204 12.52 9.43 2.16
N GLY A 205 12.46 8.11 2.12
CA GLY A 205 11.94 7.31 3.23
C GLY A 205 10.79 6.39 2.82
N SER A 206 9.93 6.05 3.76
CA SER A 206 8.84 5.11 3.57
C SER A 206 7.60 5.79 2.96
N THR A 207 6.92 5.07 2.09
CA THR A 207 5.67 5.54 1.48
C THR A 207 4.55 4.53 1.74
N TRP A 208 3.44 5.02 2.28
CA TRP A 208 2.20 4.26 2.42
C TRP A 208 1.21 4.68 1.34
N VAL A 209 0.59 3.70 0.68
CA VAL A 209 -0.44 3.96 -0.36
C VAL A 209 -1.80 3.50 0.16
N GLU A 210 -2.77 4.40 0.18
CA GLU A 210 -4.18 4.14 0.46
C GLU A 210 -4.95 4.11 -0.86
N LEU A 211 -5.48 2.94 -1.23
CA LEU A 211 -6.36 2.78 -2.38
C LEU A 211 -7.80 3.06 -1.92
N VAL A 212 -8.30 4.24 -2.23
CA VAL A 212 -9.56 4.75 -1.69
C VAL A 212 -10.64 4.68 -2.76
N PRO A 213 -11.76 3.99 -2.51
CA PRO A 213 -12.90 3.98 -3.43
C PRO A 213 -13.39 5.39 -3.76
N THR A 214 -13.85 5.60 -5.00
CA THR A 214 -14.26 6.93 -5.48
C THR A 214 -15.49 7.51 -4.77
N ASP A 215 -16.28 6.69 -4.09
CA ASP A 215 -17.42 7.07 -3.24
C ASP A 215 -17.01 7.44 -1.80
N VAL A 216 -15.79 7.10 -1.37
CA VAL A 216 -15.21 7.53 -0.09
C VAL A 216 -14.53 8.88 -0.27
N THR A 217 -14.88 9.85 0.58
CA THR A 217 -14.30 11.21 0.52
C THR A 217 -13.26 11.42 1.59
N PRO A 218 -11.94 11.42 1.27
CA PRO A 218 -10.88 11.80 2.20
C PRO A 218 -11.01 13.25 2.64
N ARG A 219 -10.71 13.54 3.90
CA ARG A 219 -10.73 14.88 4.48
C ARG A 219 -9.36 15.26 5.01
N PHE A 220 -8.95 16.51 4.77
CA PHE A 220 -7.64 17.02 5.15
C PHE A 220 -7.81 18.28 5.99
N SER A 221 -7.24 18.30 7.20
CA SER A 221 -7.34 19.43 8.15
C SER A 221 -5.96 19.98 8.49
N SER A 222 -5.86 21.30 8.61
CA SER A 222 -4.67 21.98 9.14
C SER A 222 -4.63 22.04 10.66
N THR A 223 -5.73 21.71 11.34
CA THR A 223 -5.81 21.49 12.79
C THR A 223 -5.69 20.00 13.09
N GLY A 224 -5.05 19.66 14.23
CA GLY A 224 -5.08 18.29 14.76
C GLY A 224 -6.50 17.89 15.16
N ALA A 225 -6.67 16.61 15.50
CA ALA A 225 -7.91 16.10 16.08
C ALA A 225 -8.16 16.72 17.46
#